data_9cb39e1419921a0dab75a7e81eaedcd9
#
_entry.id   9cb39e1419921a0dab75a7e81eaedcd9
#
_cell.length_a   1.000
_cell.length_b   1.000
_cell.length_c   1.000
_cell.angle_alpha   90.00
_cell.angle_beta   90.00
_cell.angle_gamma   90.00
#
_symmetry.space_group_name_H-M   'P 1'
#
loop_
_entity.id
_entity.type
_entity.pdbx_description
1 polymer ?
#
loop_
_entity_poly.entity_id
_entity_poly.type
_entity_poly.pdbx_seq_one_letter_code
_entity_poly.pdbx_strand_id
1 'polypeptide(L)'
;YICACNVHTTVTAHENLDYQAVQNNSFMTLPDGKPLSSVGVRRGYSEMGRVTGPDFMEQVIAATEKSDARHYFYGTTQKNLNALLEYLKANYPQLSIVGCEPSLFRPLTIQEETELCDRINESKADFVWVALGAPRQEKFCAKLSKNTKAVWIAVGGAFNVISGVIPRAPQWMQDHSLEWLYRWSKEPKRLFKRYVE
;
A
#
# COMPACT_ATOMS: atom_id res chain seq x y z
N TYR A 1 -3.96 4.75 10.64
CA TYR A 1 -3.55 4.27 9.30
C TYR A 1 -2.04 4.35 9.11
N ILE A 2 -1.53 3.59 8.14
CA ILE A 2 -0.11 3.49 7.78
C ILE A 2 0.05 3.89 6.30
N CYS A 3 1.09 4.69 6.00
CA CYS A 3 1.42 5.14 4.65
C CYS A 3 2.75 4.56 4.18
N ALA A 4 2.87 4.25 2.88
CA ALA A 4 4.15 3.96 2.24
C ALA A 4 4.63 5.23 1.52
N CYS A 5 5.71 5.82 2.00
CA CYS A 5 6.24 7.09 1.49
C CYS A 5 7.47 6.87 0.60
N ASN A 6 7.43 7.41 -0.61
CA ASN A 6 8.53 7.39 -1.56
C ASN A 6 8.82 8.82 -2.08
N VAL A 7 9.79 8.97 -2.97
CA VAL A 7 10.18 10.29 -3.50
C VAL A 7 8.98 11.05 -4.07
N HIS A 8 8.13 10.39 -4.87
CA HIS A 8 6.95 11.04 -5.45
C HIS A 8 5.98 11.53 -4.37
N THR A 9 5.65 10.71 -3.37
CA THR A 9 4.75 11.14 -2.28
C THR A 9 5.38 12.22 -1.40
N THR A 10 6.71 12.23 -1.25
CA THR A 10 7.43 13.30 -0.53
C THR A 10 7.33 14.63 -1.28
N VAL A 11 7.56 14.63 -2.60
CA VAL A 11 7.42 15.84 -3.43
C VAL A 11 5.97 16.31 -3.41
N THR A 12 4.99 15.40 -3.61
CA THR A 12 3.57 15.74 -3.52
C THR A 12 3.20 16.37 -2.16
N ALA A 13 3.77 15.86 -1.05
CA ALA A 13 3.54 16.41 0.29
C ALA A 13 4.20 17.79 0.48
N HIS A 14 5.33 18.04 -0.19
CA HIS A 14 5.97 19.35 -0.18
C HIS A 14 5.12 20.41 -0.92
N GLU A 15 4.48 20.02 -2.00
CA GLU A 15 3.67 20.90 -2.85
C GLU A 15 2.21 21.05 -2.37
N ASN A 16 1.72 20.13 -1.53
CA ASN A 16 0.34 20.09 -1.06
C ASN A 16 0.28 19.89 0.46
N LEU A 17 -0.04 20.95 1.19
CA LEU A 17 -0.10 20.96 2.65
C LEU A 17 -1.17 20.00 3.22
N ASP A 18 -2.31 19.84 2.54
CA ASP A 18 -3.33 18.89 2.97
C ASP A 18 -2.82 17.46 2.88
N TYR A 19 -2.09 17.13 1.82
CA TYR A 19 -1.48 15.81 1.69
C TYR A 19 -0.30 15.61 2.65
N GLN A 20 0.46 16.67 2.92
CA GLN A 20 1.49 16.65 3.97
C GLN A 20 0.89 16.35 5.34
N ALA A 21 -0.25 16.97 5.67
CA ALA A 21 -0.96 16.67 6.90
C ALA A 21 -1.44 15.20 6.97
N VAL A 22 -1.89 14.63 5.84
CA VAL A 22 -2.23 13.19 5.75
C VAL A 22 -1.02 12.32 6.07
N GLN A 23 0.15 12.62 5.51
CA GLN A 23 1.37 11.85 5.79
C GLN A 23 1.83 11.99 7.26
N ASN A 24 1.84 13.22 7.78
CA ASN A 24 2.32 13.52 9.14
C ASN A 24 1.39 13.00 10.24
N ASN A 25 0.08 12.90 10.00
CA ASN A 25 -0.90 12.37 10.95
C ASN A 25 -1.08 10.85 10.86
N SER A 26 -0.33 10.16 10.01
CA SER A 26 -0.34 8.69 9.98
C SER A 26 0.28 8.14 11.27
N PHE A 27 -0.20 6.96 11.70
CA PHE A 27 0.43 6.25 12.83
C PHE A 27 1.89 5.89 12.51
N MET A 28 2.14 5.53 11.25
CA MET A 28 3.46 5.16 10.75
C MET A 28 3.59 5.51 9.27
N THR A 29 4.74 6.03 8.87
CA THR A 29 5.10 6.24 7.47
C THR A 29 6.32 5.41 7.12
N LEU A 30 6.13 4.39 6.25
CA LEU A 30 7.19 3.47 5.83
C LEU A 30 8.09 4.15 4.79
N PRO A 31 9.42 4.11 4.92
CA PRO A 31 10.36 4.65 3.94
C PRO A 31 10.44 3.72 2.71
N ASP A 32 9.45 3.84 1.81
CA ASP A 32 9.35 3.05 0.58
C ASP A 32 10.24 3.66 -0.50
N GLY A 33 11.41 3.14 -0.62
CA GLY A 33 12.39 3.54 -1.61
C GLY A 33 13.74 3.90 -1.02
N LYS A 34 14.80 3.38 -1.67
CA LYS A 34 16.18 3.57 -1.24
C LYS A 34 16.59 5.04 -1.06
N PRO A 35 16.18 6.00 -1.92
CA PRO A 35 16.57 7.41 -1.73
C PRO A 35 16.13 7.96 -0.37
N LEU A 36 14.91 7.63 0.11
CA LEU A 36 14.41 8.13 1.41
C LEU A 36 15.21 7.59 2.57
N SER A 37 15.43 6.27 2.62
CA SER A 37 16.24 5.66 3.68
C SER A 37 17.68 6.22 3.65
N SER A 38 18.27 6.43 2.47
CA SER A 38 19.61 7.02 2.34
C SER A 38 19.68 8.46 2.86
N VAL A 39 18.65 9.28 2.58
CA VAL A 39 18.56 10.64 3.13
C VAL A 39 18.37 10.60 4.64
N GLY A 40 17.54 9.69 5.15
CA GLY A 40 17.35 9.52 6.59
C GLY A 40 18.64 9.19 7.32
N VAL A 41 19.40 8.20 6.83
CA VAL A 41 20.71 7.85 7.41
C VAL A 41 21.67 9.04 7.39
N ARG A 42 21.75 9.78 6.29
CA ARG A 42 22.60 11.01 6.20
C ARG A 42 22.16 12.10 7.19
N ARG A 43 20.90 12.12 7.60
CA ARG A 43 20.37 13.07 8.59
C ARG A 43 20.47 12.57 10.03
N GLY A 44 21.14 11.44 10.27
CA GLY A 44 21.40 10.91 11.61
C GLY A 44 20.46 9.78 12.06
N TYR A 45 19.53 9.35 11.22
CA TYR A 45 18.65 8.20 11.52
C TYR A 45 19.33 6.90 11.03
N SER A 46 20.38 6.47 11.73
CA SER A 46 21.27 5.36 11.33
C SER A 46 20.51 4.04 11.08
N GLU A 47 19.45 3.79 11.84
CA GLU A 47 18.64 2.58 11.77
C GLU A 47 17.55 2.62 10.69
N MET A 48 17.44 3.72 9.94
CA MET A 48 16.41 3.84 8.90
C MET A 48 16.68 2.92 7.72
N GLY A 49 16.04 1.76 7.70
CA GLY A 49 16.02 0.82 6.60
C GLY A 49 15.00 1.17 5.52
N ARG A 50 15.15 0.57 4.34
CA ARG A 50 14.10 0.62 3.31
C ARG A 50 13.01 -0.39 3.65
N VAL A 51 11.75 0.05 3.67
CA VAL A 51 10.57 -0.82 3.85
C VAL A 51 9.58 -0.55 2.73
N THR A 52 9.42 -1.49 1.80
CA THR A 52 8.47 -1.34 0.70
C THR A 52 7.07 -1.81 1.08
N GLY A 53 6.04 -1.30 0.38
CA GLY A 53 4.67 -1.75 0.57
C GLY A 53 4.51 -3.28 0.44
N PRO A 54 5.05 -3.93 -0.61
CA PRO A 54 5.02 -5.38 -0.74
C PRO A 54 5.72 -6.13 0.41
N ASP A 55 6.94 -5.72 0.79
CA ASP A 55 7.70 -6.38 1.86
C ASP A 55 6.98 -6.27 3.20
N PHE A 56 6.46 -5.08 3.52
CA PHE A 56 5.68 -4.86 4.74
C PHE A 56 4.42 -5.72 4.77
N MET A 57 3.69 -5.77 3.66
CA MET A 57 2.47 -6.56 3.55
C MET A 57 2.76 -8.06 3.73
N GLU A 58 3.78 -8.62 3.07
CA GLU A 58 4.15 -10.02 3.21
C GLU A 58 4.61 -10.35 4.63
N GLN A 59 5.40 -9.49 5.28
CA GLN A 59 5.86 -9.70 6.65
C GLN A 59 4.70 -9.70 7.64
N VAL A 60 3.75 -8.76 7.53
CA VAL A 60 2.57 -8.73 8.41
C VAL A 60 1.70 -9.97 8.16
N ILE A 61 1.46 -10.35 6.92
CA ILE A 61 0.69 -11.56 6.57
C ILE A 61 1.35 -12.80 7.15
N ALA A 62 2.65 -12.99 6.96
CA ALA A 62 3.39 -14.13 7.48
C ALA A 62 3.38 -14.18 9.02
N ALA A 63 3.49 -13.02 9.67
CA ALA A 63 3.46 -12.92 11.13
C ALA A 63 2.07 -13.18 11.74
N THR A 64 1.02 -12.96 10.96
CA THR A 64 -0.37 -13.08 11.41
C THR A 64 -1.12 -14.29 10.86
N GLU A 65 -0.52 -15.07 9.97
CA GLU A 65 -1.16 -16.22 9.31
C GLU A 65 -1.78 -17.22 10.30
N LYS A 66 -1.08 -17.46 11.44
CA LYS A 66 -1.50 -18.42 12.46
C LYS A 66 -2.16 -17.76 13.67
N SER A 67 -2.56 -16.51 13.55
CA SER A 67 -3.26 -15.75 14.59
C SER A 67 -4.74 -15.57 14.24
N ASP A 68 -5.50 -14.98 15.17
CA ASP A 68 -6.90 -14.61 14.95
C ASP A 68 -7.07 -13.31 14.15
N ALA A 69 -5.97 -12.71 13.67
CA ALA A 69 -5.98 -11.46 12.93
C ALA A 69 -6.67 -11.60 11.58
N ARG A 70 -7.58 -10.69 11.28
CA ARG A 70 -8.48 -10.71 10.12
C ARG A 70 -8.09 -9.65 9.11
N HIS A 71 -7.98 -10.06 7.85
CA HIS A 71 -7.50 -9.22 6.76
C HIS A 71 -8.62 -8.91 5.76
N TYR A 72 -8.74 -7.63 5.39
CA TYR A 72 -9.63 -7.13 4.37
C TYR A 72 -8.81 -6.46 3.25
N PHE A 73 -9.11 -6.77 2.00
CA PHE A 73 -8.38 -6.25 0.85
C PHE A 73 -9.29 -5.36 0.00
N TYR A 74 -8.89 -4.10 -0.22
CA TYR A 74 -9.66 -3.14 -1.00
C TYR A 74 -8.81 -2.47 -2.08
N GLY A 75 -9.29 -2.50 -3.32
CA GLY A 75 -8.64 -1.77 -4.41
C GLY A 75 -8.33 -2.62 -5.64
N THR A 76 -7.55 -2.07 -6.56
CA THR A 76 -7.18 -2.68 -7.85
C THR A 76 -8.39 -3.22 -8.64
N THR A 77 -8.17 -4.07 -9.65
CA THR A 77 -9.22 -4.72 -10.45
C THR A 77 -9.63 -6.06 -9.83
N GLN A 78 -10.84 -6.54 -10.13
CA GLN A 78 -11.27 -7.87 -9.69
C GLN A 78 -10.31 -8.98 -10.15
N LYS A 79 -9.78 -8.89 -11.38
CA LYS A 79 -8.80 -9.84 -11.91
C LYS A 79 -7.53 -9.91 -11.03
N ASN A 80 -7.01 -8.74 -10.65
CA ASN A 80 -5.78 -8.68 -9.83
C ASN A 80 -6.04 -9.10 -8.38
N LEU A 81 -7.23 -8.83 -7.84
CA LEU A 81 -7.63 -9.34 -6.53
C LEU A 81 -7.74 -10.87 -6.53
N ASN A 82 -8.33 -11.45 -7.57
CA ASN A 82 -8.41 -12.91 -7.69
C ASN A 82 -7.01 -13.54 -7.69
N ALA A 83 -6.08 -12.99 -8.47
CA ALA A 83 -4.69 -13.45 -8.49
C ALA A 83 -4.02 -13.32 -7.10
N LEU A 84 -4.27 -12.22 -6.37
CA LEU A 84 -3.78 -12.06 -5.01
C LEU A 84 -4.37 -13.12 -4.07
N LEU A 85 -5.68 -13.37 -4.13
CA LEU A 85 -6.34 -14.37 -3.29
C LEU A 85 -5.83 -15.79 -3.58
N GLU A 86 -5.58 -16.13 -4.84
CA GLU A 86 -4.99 -17.40 -5.23
C GLU A 86 -3.58 -17.55 -4.63
N TYR A 87 -2.75 -16.52 -4.77
CA TYR A 87 -1.41 -16.49 -4.18
C TYR A 87 -1.45 -16.65 -2.64
N LEU A 88 -2.33 -15.89 -1.96
CA LEU A 88 -2.44 -15.92 -0.51
C LEU A 88 -2.92 -17.29 -0.01
N LYS A 89 -3.92 -17.89 -0.66
CA LYS A 89 -4.40 -19.24 -0.33
C LYS A 89 -3.33 -20.32 -0.51
N ALA A 90 -2.49 -20.19 -1.53
CA ALA A 90 -1.42 -21.16 -1.79
C ALA A 90 -0.25 -21.04 -0.82
N ASN A 91 0.12 -19.83 -0.41
CA ASN A 91 1.32 -19.57 0.40
C ASN A 91 1.02 -19.34 1.89
N TYR A 92 -0.20 -18.91 2.22
CA TYR A 92 -0.65 -18.60 3.59
C TYR A 92 -2.04 -19.21 3.84
N PRO A 93 -2.17 -20.56 3.86
CA PRO A 93 -3.45 -21.24 3.88
C PRO A 93 -4.28 -21.03 5.16
N GLN A 94 -3.64 -20.60 6.26
CA GLN A 94 -4.32 -20.32 7.54
C GLN A 94 -4.69 -18.84 7.71
N LEU A 95 -4.35 -17.99 6.73
CA LEU A 95 -4.64 -16.56 6.81
C LEU A 95 -6.16 -16.30 6.82
N SER A 96 -6.63 -15.57 7.83
CA SER A 96 -8.05 -15.18 7.93
C SER A 96 -8.35 -14.00 7.02
N ILE A 97 -8.93 -14.26 5.84
CA ILE A 97 -9.37 -13.24 4.89
C ILE A 97 -10.88 -13.06 5.04
N VAL A 98 -11.32 -11.92 5.56
CA VAL A 98 -12.73 -11.63 5.88
C VAL A 98 -13.43 -10.73 4.87
N GLY A 99 -12.70 -10.20 3.89
CA GLY A 99 -13.28 -9.42 2.81
C GLY A 99 -12.27 -9.08 1.72
N CYS A 100 -12.81 -8.90 0.51
CA CYS A 100 -12.01 -8.56 -0.67
C CYS A 100 -12.89 -7.86 -1.71
N GLU A 101 -12.64 -6.56 -1.97
CA GLU A 101 -13.45 -5.73 -2.87
C GLU A 101 -12.59 -4.96 -3.88
N PRO A 102 -12.98 -4.93 -5.16
CA PRO A 102 -12.28 -4.14 -6.17
C PRO A 102 -12.59 -2.65 -6.04
N SER A 103 -11.68 -1.82 -6.55
CA SER A 103 -11.93 -0.39 -6.70
C SER A 103 -12.95 -0.12 -7.81
N LEU A 104 -13.81 0.88 -7.60
CA LEU A 104 -14.68 1.41 -8.65
C LEU A 104 -13.95 2.35 -9.63
N PHE A 105 -12.65 2.60 -9.45
CA PHE A 105 -11.81 3.52 -10.24
C PHE A 105 -12.34 4.96 -10.35
N ARG A 106 -13.24 5.34 -9.44
CA ARG A 106 -13.75 6.70 -9.23
C ARG A 106 -13.79 7.00 -7.73
N PRO A 107 -13.96 8.26 -7.32
CA PRO A 107 -14.29 8.57 -5.93
C PRO A 107 -15.59 7.86 -5.51
N LEU A 108 -15.63 7.38 -4.28
CA LEU A 108 -16.86 6.87 -3.69
C LEU A 108 -17.77 8.05 -3.31
N THR A 109 -19.06 7.84 -3.35
CA THR A 109 -20.04 8.73 -2.71
C THR A 109 -19.96 8.57 -1.19
N ILE A 110 -20.52 9.54 -0.44
CA ILE A 110 -20.57 9.46 1.03
C ILE A 110 -21.29 8.19 1.48
N GLN A 111 -22.36 7.80 0.81
CA GLN A 111 -23.11 6.59 1.10
C GLN A 111 -22.25 5.34 0.89
N GLU A 112 -21.55 5.24 -0.25
CA GLU A 112 -20.66 4.11 -0.56
C GLU A 112 -19.49 3.99 0.44
N GLU A 113 -18.96 5.14 0.90
CA GLU A 113 -17.93 5.16 1.95
C GLU A 113 -18.47 4.63 3.28
N THR A 114 -19.69 5.03 3.66
CA THR A 114 -20.37 4.54 4.87
C THR A 114 -20.60 3.04 4.77
N GLU A 115 -21.21 2.57 3.70
CA GLU A 115 -21.47 1.16 3.45
C GLU A 115 -20.19 0.30 3.47
N LEU A 116 -19.07 0.83 2.92
CA LEU A 116 -17.78 0.14 2.99
C LEU A 116 -17.27 0.06 4.43
N CYS A 117 -17.36 1.14 5.20
CA CYS A 117 -16.97 1.12 6.61
C CYS A 117 -17.83 0.14 7.43
N ASP A 118 -19.14 0.07 7.16
CA ASP A 118 -20.06 -0.85 7.83
C ASP A 118 -19.68 -2.30 7.53
N ARG A 119 -19.44 -2.66 6.26
CA ARG A 119 -18.99 -4.01 5.90
C ARG A 119 -17.66 -4.39 6.56
N ILE A 120 -16.71 -3.45 6.64
CA ILE A 120 -15.43 -3.67 7.30
C ILE A 120 -15.63 -3.88 8.80
N ASN A 121 -16.48 -3.10 9.46
CA ASN A 121 -16.79 -3.24 10.87
C ASN A 121 -17.53 -4.55 11.17
N GLU A 122 -18.50 -4.93 10.35
CA GLU A 122 -19.25 -6.20 10.46
C GLU A 122 -18.33 -7.41 10.27
N SER A 123 -17.37 -7.33 9.34
CA SER A 123 -16.37 -8.38 9.13
C SER A 123 -15.38 -8.51 10.30
N LYS A 124 -15.35 -7.51 11.19
CA LYS A 124 -14.40 -7.38 12.30
C LYS A 124 -12.95 -7.46 11.82
N ALA A 125 -12.65 -6.89 10.66
CA ALA A 125 -11.28 -6.82 10.14
C ALA A 125 -10.36 -6.09 11.11
N ASP A 126 -9.14 -6.63 11.30
CA ASP A 126 -8.07 -5.99 12.07
C ASP A 126 -7.17 -5.16 11.14
N PHE A 127 -6.97 -5.63 9.92
CA PHE A 127 -6.17 -4.96 8.88
C PHE A 127 -6.97 -4.73 7.61
N VAL A 128 -6.94 -3.50 7.09
CA VAL A 128 -7.50 -3.14 5.78
C VAL A 128 -6.38 -2.73 4.85
N TRP A 129 -6.09 -3.55 3.88
CA TRP A 129 -5.08 -3.30 2.86
C TRP A 129 -5.66 -2.52 1.69
N VAL A 130 -5.04 -1.39 1.32
CA VAL A 130 -5.58 -0.48 0.31
C VAL A 130 -4.64 -0.32 -0.88
N ALA A 131 -5.12 -0.63 -2.08
CA ALA A 131 -4.39 -0.55 -3.34
C ALA A 131 -5.09 0.34 -4.37
N LEU A 132 -5.08 1.67 -4.15
CA LEU A 132 -5.70 2.68 -5.03
C LEU A 132 -4.68 3.56 -5.75
N GLY A 133 -3.40 3.47 -5.36
CA GLY A 133 -2.33 4.35 -5.82
C GLY A 133 -2.26 5.68 -5.08
N ALA A 134 -1.02 6.17 -4.88
CA ALA A 134 -0.76 7.46 -4.25
C ALA A 134 -1.05 8.63 -5.21
N PRO A 135 -1.51 9.79 -4.71
CA PRO A 135 -1.80 10.15 -3.31
C PRO A 135 -3.23 9.79 -2.84
N ARG A 136 -4.01 9.13 -3.70
CA ARG A 136 -5.43 8.85 -3.46
C ARG A 136 -5.63 7.88 -2.30
N GLN A 137 -4.82 6.83 -2.21
CA GLN A 137 -4.95 5.79 -1.18
C GLN A 137 -4.67 6.31 0.24
N GLU A 138 -3.68 7.18 0.41
CA GLU A 138 -3.34 7.74 1.72
C GLU A 138 -4.47 8.66 2.23
N LYS A 139 -5.02 9.51 1.35
CA LYS A 139 -6.19 10.34 1.66
C LYS A 139 -7.41 9.47 2.01
N PHE A 140 -7.61 8.38 1.28
CA PHE A 140 -8.69 7.42 1.51
C PHE A 140 -8.54 6.74 2.88
N CYS A 141 -7.36 6.21 3.19
CA CYS A 141 -7.08 5.62 4.49
C CYS A 141 -7.26 6.63 5.63
N ALA A 142 -6.73 7.85 5.50
CA ALA A 142 -6.86 8.91 6.50
C ALA A 142 -8.31 9.31 6.79
N LYS A 143 -9.18 9.24 5.76
CA LYS A 143 -10.60 9.57 5.88
C LYS A 143 -11.37 8.44 6.54
N LEU A 144 -11.28 7.21 6.02
CA LEU A 144 -12.16 6.11 6.40
C LEU A 144 -11.71 5.37 7.67
N SER A 145 -10.44 5.37 7.99
CA SER A 145 -9.94 4.76 9.24
C SER A 145 -10.57 5.33 10.51
N LYS A 146 -11.08 6.57 10.45
CA LYS A 146 -11.77 7.21 11.57
C LYS A 146 -13.12 6.57 11.92
N ASN A 147 -13.71 5.85 10.97
CA ASN A 147 -15.04 5.25 11.09
C ASN A 147 -14.98 3.73 11.31
N THR A 148 -13.79 3.17 11.49
CA THR A 148 -13.57 1.74 11.69
C THR A 148 -12.59 1.48 12.82
N LYS A 149 -12.56 0.25 13.34
CA LYS A 149 -11.58 -0.18 14.35
C LYS A 149 -10.33 -0.81 13.74
N ALA A 150 -10.30 -1.00 12.44
CA ALA A 150 -9.21 -1.64 11.73
C ALA A 150 -8.02 -0.70 11.50
N VAL A 151 -6.83 -1.28 11.35
CA VAL A 151 -5.63 -0.58 10.87
C VAL A 151 -5.64 -0.53 9.35
N TRP A 152 -5.74 0.66 8.78
CA TRP A 152 -5.74 0.86 7.32
C TRP A 152 -4.32 1.07 6.81
N ILE A 153 -3.94 0.36 5.75
CA ILE A 153 -2.56 0.33 5.24
C ILE A 153 -2.55 0.60 3.74
N ALA A 154 -1.97 1.74 3.35
CA ALA A 154 -1.85 2.17 1.96
C ALA A 154 -0.62 1.52 1.31
N VAL A 155 -0.81 0.44 0.55
CA VAL A 155 0.30 -0.36 -0.02
C VAL A 155 0.45 -0.23 -1.54
N GLY A 156 -0.46 0.44 -2.23
CA GLY A 156 -0.37 0.73 -3.67
C GLY A 156 -0.25 -0.52 -4.53
N GLY A 157 0.85 -0.62 -5.25
CA GLY A 157 1.12 -1.71 -6.18
C GLY A 157 1.44 -3.06 -5.55
N ALA A 158 1.43 -3.19 -4.21
CA ALA A 158 1.82 -4.41 -3.51
C ALA A 158 0.99 -5.63 -3.95
N PHE A 159 -0.31 -5.46 -4.16
CA PHE A 159 -1.19 -6.55 -4.60
C PHE A 159 -0.70 -7.21 -5.90
N ASN A 160 -0.31 -6.39 -6.88
CA ASN A 160 0.15 -6.88 -8.18
C ASN A 160 1.57 -7.48 -8.12
N VAL A 161 2.40 -6.99 -7.21
CA VAL A 161 3.77 -7.47 -7.01
C VAL A 161 3.76 -8.83 -6.29
N ILE A 162 3.00 -8.94 -5.20
CA ILE A 162 2.88 -10.16 -4.40
C ILE A 162 2.23 -11.29 -5.20
N SER A 163 1.17 -10.99 -5.95
CA SER A 163 0.50 -11.97 -6.81
C SER A 163 1.27 -12.36 -8.07
N GLY A 164 2.44 -11.74 -8.32
CA GLY A 164 3.25 -12.00 -9.52
C GLY A 164 2.69 -11.42 -10.83
N VAL A 165 1.58 -10.68 -10.78
CA VAL A 165 1.01 -9.98 -11.97
C VAL A 165 2.01 -8.96 -12.54
N ILE A 166 2.75 -8.29 -11.65
CA ILE A 166 3.87 -7.43 -12.01
C ILE A 166 5.14 -8.05 -11.43
N PRO A 167 6.12 -8.41 -12.27
CA PRO A 167 7.36 -8.99 -11.78
C PRO A 167 8.14 -7.98 -10.93
N ARG A 168 8.75 -8.48 -9.86
CA ARG A 168 9.61 -7.67 -9.00
C ARG A 168 10.93 -7.36 -9.71
N ALA A 169 11.46 -6.17 -9.48
CA ALA A 169 12.78 -5.83 -10.02
C ALA A 169 13.84 -6.79 -9.45
N PRO A 170 14.86 -7.19 -10.22
CA PRO A 170 15.97 -7.96 -9.71
C PRO A 170 16.61 -7.31 -8.47
N GLN A 171 17.10 -8.10 -7.51
CA GLN A 171 17.63 -7.61 -6.24
C GLN A 171 18.71 -6.53 -6.44
N TRP A 172 19.66 -6.76 -7.36
CA TRP A 172 20.70 -5.77 -7.65
C TRP A 172 20.17 -4.41 -8.09
N MET A 173 19.04 -4.36 -8.85
CA MET A 173 18.41 -3.09 -9.21
C MET A 173 17.74 -2.42 -8.01
N GLN A 174 17.16 -3.20 -7.11
CA GLN A 174 16.58 -2.68 -5.87
C GLN A 174 17.69 -2.07 -4.98
N ASP A 175 18.83 -2.74 -4.84
CA ASP A 175 19.96 -2.31 -4.02
C ASP A 175 20.64 -1.04 -4.57
N HIS A 176 20.61 -0.85 -5.89
CA HIS A 176 21.18 0.33 -6.56
C HIS A 176 20.17 1.44 -6.86
N SER A 177 18.98 1.42 -6.26
CA SER A 177 17.92 2.44 -6.47
C SER A 177 17.39 2.50 -7.92
N LEU A 178 17.51 1.41 -8.70
CA LEU A 178 17.09 1.33 -10.11
C LEU A 178 15.71 0.69 -10.28
N GLU A 179 15.00 0.38 -9.21
CA GLU A 179 13.66 -0.23 -9.27
C GLU A 179 12.67 0.63 -10.07
N TRP A 180 12.75 1.95 -9.96
CA TRP A 180 11.91 2.87 -10.72
C TRP A 180 12.10 2.73 -12.23
N LEU A 181 13.34 2.51 -12.68
CA LEU A 181 13.68 2.30 -14.11
C LEU A 181 13.10 0.97 -14.60
N TYR A 182 13.23 -0.10 -13.80
CA TYR A 182 12.61 -1.37 -14.10
C TYR A 182 11.10 -1.27 -14.20
N ARG A 183 10.44 -0.61 -13.24
CA ARG A 183 8.99 -0.38 -13.28
C ARG A 183 8.59 0.46 -14.50
N TRP A 184 9.37 1.48 -14.83
CA TRP A 184 9.11 2.30 -16.01
C TRP A 184 9.19 1.48 -17.30
N SER A 185 10.16 0.59 -17.46
CA SER A 185 10.26 -0.29 -18.62
C SER A 185 9.06 -1.25 -18.76
N LYS A 186 8.41 -1.62 -17.65
CA LYS A 186 7.22 -2.50 -17.66
C LYS A 186 5.90 -1.75 -17.87
N GLU A 187 5.80 -0.51 -17.40
CA GLU A 187 4.58 0.30 -17.48
C GLU A 187 4.88 1.75 -17.94
N PRO A 188 5.49 1.94 -19.13
CA PRO A 188 6.02 3.25 -19.55
C PRO A 188 4.91 4.31 -19.64
N LYS A 189 3.77 3.99 -20.22
CA LYS A 189 2.65 4.94 -20.40
C LYS A 189 2.06 5.43 -19.07
N ARG A 190 1.96 4.54 -18.09
CA ARG A 190 1.39 4.88 -16.76
C ARG A 190 2.37 5.70 -15.91
N LEU A 191 3.65 5.40 -16.00
CA LEU A 191 4.67 5.98 -15.14
C LEU A 191 5.38 7.20 -15.76
N PHE A 192 5.20 7.45 -17.06
CA PHE A 192 5.84 8.58 -17.75
C PHE A 192 5.54 9.90 -17.05
N LYS A 193 4.26 10.21 -16.87
CA LYS A 193 3.82 11.45 -16.21
C LYS A 193 4.41 11.60 -14.80
N ARG A 194 4.54 10.50 -14.06
CA ARG A 194 5.03 10.49 -12.69
C ARG A 194 6.54 10.73 -12.55
N TYR A 195 7.31 10.40 -13.58
CA TYR A 195 8.79 10.46 -13.52
C TYR A 195 9.38 11.58 -14.37
N VAL A 196 8.62 12.18 -15.28
CA VAL A 196 9.10 13.20 -16.22
C VAL A 196 8.46 14.56 -15.97
N GLU A 197 7.26 14.63 -15.42
CA GLU A 197 6.58 15.82 -14.92
C GLU A 197 6.70 15.92 -13.40
#